data_85015eda33fe60dd24594091ccdaad75
#
_entry.id   85015eda33fe60dd24594091ccdaad75
#
_cell.length_a   1.000
_cell.length_b   1.000
_cell.length_c   1.000
_cell.angle_alpha   90.00
_cell.angle_beta   90.00
_cell.angle_gamma   90.00
#
_symmetry.space_group_name_H-M   'P 1'
#
loop_
_entity.id
_entity.type
_entity.pdbx_description
1 polymer ?
#
loop_
_entity_poly.entity_id
_entity_poly.type
_entity_poly.pdbx_seq_one_letter_code
_entity_poly.pdbx_strand_id
1 'polypeptide(L)'
;MKTKHLALLLAILATGISSIASSDSPEGITITAKALPTVKSKENHVIEISLSYVVSASDLDLATDSGAQALEQRMHNAADAVCKEIGRQYPNSWPSDKACAKAAVDRAMPKALELIDSAKKAASQKSSS
;
A
#
# COMPACT_ATOMS: atom_id res chain seq x y z
N MET A 1 -39.58 -5.16 -65.40
CA MET A 1 -39.01 -6.52 -65.42
C MET A 1 -38.09 -6.67 -64.22
N LYS A 2 -38.51 -7.41 -63.33
CA LYS A 2 -37.95 -8.16 -62.18
C LYS A 2 -36.53 -7.81 -61.72
N THR A 3 -36.44 -6.89 -60.83
CA THR A 3 -35.27 -6.63 -59.97
C THR A 3 -35.50 -7.28 -58.62
N LYS A 4 -34.73 -8.30 -58.34
CA LYS A 4 -34.74 -9.01 -57.04
C LYS A 4 -33.81 -8.26 -56.07
N HIS A 5 -34.39 -7.67 -55.07
CA HIS A 5 -33.66 -7.06 -53.97
C HIS A 5 -33.09 -8.16 -53.03
N LEU A 6 -31.80 -8.30 -53.07
CA LEU A 6 -31.09 -9.16 -52.12
C LEU A 6 -30.75 -8.31 -50.88
N ALA A 7 -31.50 -8.50 -49.82
CA ALA A 7 -31.23 -7.85 -48.53
C ALA A 7 -30.08 -8.57 -47.84
N LEU A 8 -28.94 -7.87 -47.77
CA LEU A 8 -27.78 -8.33 -47.02
C LEU A 8 -27.91 -7.86 -45.57
N LEU A 9 -28.28 -8.80 -44.67
CA LEU A 9 -28.29 -8.55 -43.26
C LEU A 9 -26.85 -8.66 -42.72
N LEU A 10 -26.21 -7.53 -42.44
CA LEU A 10 -24.97 -7.48 -41.66
C LEU A 10 -25.31 -7.62 -40.17
N ALA A 11 -25.05 -8.79 -39.63
CA ALA A 11 -25.02 -8.98 -38.18
C ALA A 11 -23.70 -8.44 -37.63
N ILE A 12 -23.75 -7.29 -36.97
CA ILE A 12 -22.63 -6.73 -36.25
C ILE A 12 -22.55 -7.44 -34.88
N LEU A 13 -21.66 -8.40 -34.76
CA LEU A 13 -21.26 -8.99 -33.50
C LEU A 13 -20.42 -7.94 -32.76
N ALA A 14 -21.06 -7.22 -31.85
CA ALA A 14 -20.37 -6.38 -30.88
C ALA A 14 -19.69 -7.29 -29.83
N THR A 15 -18.44 -7.62 -30.07
CA THR A 15 -17.56 -8.21 -29.03
C THR A 15 -17.25 -7.13 -28.01
N GLY A 16 -17.98 -7.15 -26.90
CA GLY A 16 -17.69 -6.35 -25.74
C GLY A 16 -16.33 -6.76 -25.15
N ILE A 17 -15.30 -5.98 -25.41
CA ILE A 17 -14.02 -6.08 -24.71
C ILE A 17 -14.28 -5.48 -23.34
N SER A 18 -14.56 -6.34 -22.35
CA SER A 18 -14.51 -5.96 -20.94
C SER A 18 -13.07 -5.64 -20.62
N SER A 19 -12.70 -4.37 -20.68
CA SER A 19 -11.47 -3.86 -20.10
C SER A 19 -11.56 -4.07 -18.60
N ILE A 20 -10.94 -5.14 -18.10
CA ILE A 20 -10.63 -5.28 -16.69
C ILE A 20 -9.61 -4.18 -16.43
N ALA A 21 -10.07 -3.07 -15.87
CA ALA A 21 -9.18 -2.09 -15.26
C ALA A 21 -8.48 -2.81 -14.11
N SER A 22 -7.29 -3.34 -14.38
CA SER A 22 -6.35 -3.71 -13.33
C SER A 22 -6.07 -2.42 -12.58
N SER A 23 -6.66 -2.26 -11.41
CA SER A 23 -6.22 -1.28 -10.45
C SER A 23 -4.80 -1.67 -10.08
N ASP A 24 -3.85 -1.10 -10.79
CA ASP A 24 -2.44 -1.12 -10.46
C ASP A 24 -2.28 -0.22 -9.22
N SER A 25 -2.78 -0.71 -8.09
CA SER A 25 -2.35 -0.18 -6.80
C SER A 25 -0.88 -0.55 -6.70
N PRO A 26 0.03 0.41 -6.60
CA PRO A 26 1.44 0.08 -6.39
C PRO A 26 1.49 -0.87 -5.19
N GLU A 27 2.04 -2.07 -5.40
CA GLU A 27 2.24 -3.04 -4.32
C GLU A 27 3.15 -2.41 -3.28
N GLY A 28 2.55 -1.71 -2.35
CA GLY A 28 3.24 -0.93 -1.36
C GLY A 28 2.48 -0.90 -0.03
N ILE A 29 3.25 -0.70 1.02
CA ILE A 29 2.74 -0.57 2.38
C ILE A 29 2.86 0.88 2.80
N THR A 30 1.76 1.49 3.22
CA THR A 30 1.78 2.83 3.78
C THR A 30 2.17 2.79 5.25
N ILE A 31 3.30 3.39 5.57
CA ILE A 31 3.76 3.65 6.94
C ILE A 31 3.24 5.02 7.34
N THR A 32 2.41 5.09 8.37
CA THR A 32 1.87 6.34 8.89
C THR A 32 2.35 6.57 10.31
N ALA A 33 3.14 7.62 10.49
CA ALA A 33 3.53 8.15 11.78
C ALA A 33 2.49 9.13 12.31
N LYS A 34 2.24 9.07 13.61
CA LYS A 34 1.31 9.97 14.30
C LYS A 34 1.97 10.50 15.57
N ALA A 35 1.83 11.79 15.80
CA ALA A 35 2.34 12.43 17.00
C ALA A 35 1.43 13.58 17.45
N LEU A 36 1.47 13.88 18.74
CA LEU A 36 0.83 15.01 19.36
C LEU A 36 1.91 16.05 19.66
N PRO A 37 1.89 17.21 19.02
CA PRO A 37 2.81 18.28 19.36
C PRO A 37 2.48 18.83 20.74
N THR A 38 3.49 19.14 21.52
CA THR A 38 3.32 19.86 22.78
C THR A 38 3.09 21.35 22.49
N VAL A 39 1.92 21.69 21.98
CA VAL A 39 1.49 23.09 21.86
C VAL A 39 0.69 23.46 23.10
N LYS A 40 1.13 24.49 23.79
CA LYS A 40 0.31 25.15 24.79
C LYS A 40 -0.77 25.96 24.07
N SER A 41 -1.79 25.28 23.56
CA SER A 41 -2.97 25.94 23.03
C SER A 41 -3.83 26.40 24.20
N LYS A 42 -4.27 27.65 24.19
CA LYS A 42 -5.26 28.18 25.15
C LYS A 42 -6.65 27.57 24.96
N GLU A 43 -6.86 26.88 23.86
CA GLU A 43 -8.08 26.13 23.54
C GLU A 43 -7.71 24.67 23.50
N ASN A 44 -8.46 23.81 24.15
CA ASN A 44 -8.25 22.36 24.29
C ASN A 44 -8.37 21.57 22.96
N HIS A 45 -7.79 22.08 21.87
CA HIS A 45 -7.72 21.38 20.60
C HIS A 45 -6.43 20.58 20.53
N VAL A 46 -6.56 19.26 20.62
CA VAL A 46 -5.45 18.34 20.37
C VAL A 46 -5.31 18.23 18.85
N ILE A 47 -4.22 18.77 18.30
CA ILE A 47 -3.89 18.61 16.89
C ILE A 47 -3.00 17.37 16.77
N GLU A 48 -3.50 16.33 16.09
CA GLU A 48 -2.65 15.17 15.74
C GLU A 48 -1.90 15.49 14.44
N ILE A 49 -0.58 15.30 14.46
CA ILE A 49 0.26 15.37 13.27
C ILE A 49 0.37 13.97 12.70
N SER A 50 0.17 13.84 11.39
CA SER A 50 0.32 12.58 10.68
C SER A 50 1.23 12.79 9.46
N LEU A 51 2.22 11.91 9.31
CA LEU A 51 3.11 11.88 8.16
C LEU A 51 3.16 10.45 7.63
N SER A 52 3.02 10.26 6.32
CA SER A 52 2.98 8.94 5.71
C SER A 52 4.07 8.78 4.66
N TYR A 53 4.58 7.55 4.56
CA TYR A 53 5.52 7.13 3.54
C TYR A 53 5.08 5.78 2.95
N VAL A 54 5.20 5.60 1.63
CA VAL A 54 4.87 4.33 0.96
C VAL A 54 6.15 3.52 0.74
N VAL A 55 6.18 2.33 1.31
CA VAL A 55 7.26 1.34 1.13
C VAL A 55 6.89 0.43 -0.03
N SER A 56 7.66 0.43 -1.10
CA SER A 56 7.47 -0.48 -2.23
C SER A 56 7.91 -1.91 -1.87
N ALA A 57 7.13 -2.89 -2.33
CA ALA A 57 7.44 -4.31 -2.24
C ALA A 57 7.60 -4.96 -3.62
N SER A 58 7.44 -4.21 -4.72
CA SER A 58 7.37 -4.72 -6.09
C SER A 58 8.65 -5.41 -6.60
N ASP A 59 9.80 -5.08 -6.00
CA ASP A 59 11.11 -5.67 -6.33
C ASP A 59 11.52 -6.81 -5.38
N LEU A 60 10.63 -7.21 -4.45
CA LEU A 60 10.88 -8.25 -3.47
C LEU A 60 10.13 -9.53 -3.82
N ASP A 61 10.80 -10.67 -3.71
CA ASP A 61 10.13 -11.96 -3.73
C ASP A 61 9.59 -12.29 -2.34
N LEU A 62 8.36 -11.86 -2.08
CA LEU A 62 7.70 -12.04 -0.78
C LEU A 62 7.33 -13.49 -0.47
N ALA A 63 7.45 -14.41 -1.45
CA ALA A 63 7.28 -15.84 -1.19
C ALA A 63 8.47 -16.43 -0.41
N THR A 64 9.62 -15.76 -0.44
CA THR A 64 10.83 -16.15 0.28
C THR A 64 10.94 -15.46 1.64
N ASP A 65 11.62 -16.10 2.58
CA ASP A 65 11.86 -15.51 3.89
C ASP A 65 12.77 -14.28 3.80
N SER A 66 13.73 -14.29 2.87
CA SER A 66 14.60 -13.13 2.63
C SER A 66 13.85 -11.92 2.09
N GLY A 67 12.89 -12.13 1.19
CA GLY A 67 12.03 -11.06 0.67
C GLY A 67 11.12 -10.48 1.75
N ALA A 68 10.53 -11.34 2.57
CA ALA A 68 9.71 -10.93 3.71
C ALA A 68 10.51 -10.11 4.73
N GLN A 69 11.73 -10.55 5.10
CA GLN A 69 12.63 -9.81 6.00
C GLN A 69 13.06 -8.46 5.41
N ALA A 70 13.34 -8.42 4.10
CA ALA A 70 13.69 -7.17 3.43
C ALA A 70 12.54 -6.16 3.47
N LEU A 71 11.29 -6.62 3.30
CA LEU A 71 10.12 -5.76 3.45
C LEU A 71 9.99 -5.20 4.85
N GLU A 72 10.12 -6.06 5.88
CA GLU A 72 10.07 -5.63 7.28
C GLU A 72 11.14 -4.59 7.59
N GLN A 73 12.39 -4.82 7.13
CA GLN A 73 13.48 -3.86 7.30
C GLN A 73 13.19 -2.51 6.65
N ARG A 74 12.59 -2.51 5.44
CA ARG A 74 12.16 -1.28 4.76
C ARG A 74 11.09 -0.54 5.56
N MET A 75 10.14 -1.27 6.13
CA MET A 75 9.08 -0.69 6.97
C MET A 75 9.66 -0.02 8.22
N HIS A 76 10.61 -0.66 8.90
CA HIS A 76 11.30 -0.09 10.05
C HIS A 76 12.08 1.18 9.67
N ASN A 77 12.84 1.14 8.58
CA ASN A 77 13.60 2.29 8.12
C ASN A 77 12.69 3.48 7.75
N ALA A 78 11.56 3.20 7.09
CA ALA A 78 10.58 4.23 6.75
C ALA A 78 9.90 4.81 8.00
N ALA A 79 9.55 3.98 8.97
CA ALA A 79 8.96 4.42 10.22
C ALA A 79 9.92 5.32 11.03
N ASP A 80 11.17 4.92 11.13
CA ASP A 80 12.22 5.73 11.77
C ASP A 80 12.39 7.08 11.07
N ALA A 81 12.41 7.10 9.73
CA ALA A 81 12.57 8.32 8.96
C ALA A 81 11.41 9.30 9.17
N VAL A 82 10.15 8.83 9.07
CA VAL A 82 8.98 9.72 9.23
C VAL A 82 8.81 10.21 10.66
N CYS A 83 9.13 9.39 11.66
CA CYS A 83 9.04 9.80 13.06
C CYS A 83 10.13 10.81 13.45
N LYS A 84 11.36 10.61 12.96
CA LYS A 84 12.45 11.59 13.13
C LYS A 84 12.11 12.92 12.45
N GLU A 85 11.46 12.88 11.28
CA GLU A 85 11.03 14.09 10.59
C GLU A 85 9.97 14.85 11.41
N ILE A 86 9.02 14.16 12.01
CA ILE A 86 8.05 14.77 12.94
C ILE A 86 8.80 15.39 14.13
N GLY A 87 9.71 14.63 14.78
CA GLY A 87 10.47 15.13 15.93
C GLY A 87 11.35 16.34 15.61
N ARG A 88 11.89 16.41 14.39
CA ARG A 88 12.65 17.56 13.89
C ARG A 88 11.78 18.81 13.71
N GLN A 89 10.57 18.64 13.15
CA GLN A 89 9.63 19.74 12.93
C GLN A 89 8.91 20.17 14.20
N TYR A 90 8.64 19.23 15.10
CA TYR A 90 7.91 19.45 16.34
C TYR A 90 8.69 18.89 17.53
N PRO A 91 9.73 19.58 17.96
CA PRO A 91 10.51 19.18 19.14
C PRO A 91 9.59 19.04 20.37
N ASN A 92 9.81 17.97 21.14
CA ASN A 92 8.98 17.60 22.30
C ASN A 92 7.56 17.06 21.93
N SER A 93 7.33 16.63 20.66
CA SER A 93 6.13 15.89 20.34
C SER A 93 6.09 14.54 21.08
N TRP A 94 4.90 14.04 21.35
CA TRP A 94 4.68 12.74 21.96
C TRP A 94 3.94 11.82 20.98
N PRO A 95 4.28 10.54 20.89
CA PRO A 95 5.33 9.83 21.62
C PRO A 95 6.75 10.18 21.11
N SER A 96 7.79 9.66 21.82
CA SER A 96 9.18 9.76 21.32
C SER A 96 9.34 9.10 19.95
N ASP A 97 10.37 9.50 19.18
CA ASP A 97 10.63 8.96 17.84
C ASP A 97 10.63 7.42 17.81
N LYS A 98 11.26 6.79 18.79
CA LYS A 98 11.32 5.32 18.89
C LYS A 98 9.93 4.70 19.11
N ALA A 99 9.13 5.25 20.00
CA ALA A 99 7.78 4.76 20.27
C ALA A 99 6.83 5.04 19.10
N CYS A 100 6.98 6.20 18.44
CA CYS A 100 6.29 6.55 17.20
C CYS A 100 6.59 5.52 16.10
N ALA A 101 7.88 5.22 15.85
CA ALA A 101 8.29 4.27 14.81
C ALA A 101 7.74 2.87 15.08
N LYS A 102 7.83 2.38 16.33
CA LYS A 102 7.23 1.10 16.70
C LYS A 102 5.73 1.07 16.40
N ALA A 103 4.99 2.08 16.82
CA ALA A 103 3.56 2.15 16.60
C ALA A 103 3.19 2.27 15.10
N ALA A 104 4.02 2.91 14.28
CA ALA A 104 3.82 3.00 12.84
C ALA A 104 4.00 1.65 12.16
N VAL A 105 5.03 0.88 12.53
CA VAL A 105 5.25 -0.48 12.02
C VAL A 105 4.13 -1.42 12.48
N ASP A 106 3.77 -1.40 13.76
CA ASP A 106 2.70 -2.24 14.31
C ASP A 106 1.37 -2.04 13.56
N ARG A 107 1.04 -0.81 13.18
CA ARG A 107 -0.17 -0.52 12.38
C ARG A 107 -0.11 -1.04 10.95
N ALA A 108 1.07 -1.05 10.34
CA ALA A 108 1.25 -1.47 8.96
C ALA A 108 1.48 -3.00 8.82
N MET A 109 1.90 -3.67 9.89
CA MET A 109 2.25 -5.10 9.90
C MET A 109 1.14 -6.02 9.38
N PRO A 110 -0.15 -5.84 9.72
CA PRO A 110 -1.20 -6.70 9.18
C PRO A 110 -1.24 -6.71 7.65
N LYS A 111 -1.02 -5.56 7.02
CA LYS A 111 -0.98 -5.46 5.55
C LYS A 111 0.26 -6.13 4.96
N ALA A 112 1.40 -6.04 5.63
CA ALA A 112 2.63 -6.73 5.24
C ALA A 112 2.43 -8.25 5.27
N LEU A 113 1.85 -8.78 6.33
CA LEU A 113 1.57 -10.21 6.47
C LEU A 113 0.59 -10.70 5.40
N GLU A 114 -0.44 -9.93 5.09
CA GLU A 114 -1.39 -10.24 4.01
C GLU A 114 -0.69 -10.38 2.64
N LEU A 115 0.22 -9.46 2.32
CA LEU A 115 1.00 -9.51 1.07
C LEU A 115 1.93 -10.73 1.03
N ILE A 116 2.63 -11.01 2.12
CA ILE A 116 3.53 -12.17 2.24
C ILE A 116 2.76 -13.48 2.09
N ASP A 117 1.62 -13.62 2.76
CA ASP A 117 0.79 -14.82 2.68
C ASP A 117 0.23 -15.03 1.27
N SER A 118 -0.18 -13.95 0.61
CA SER A 118 -0.68 -13.99 -0.77
C SER A 118 0.41 -14.44 -1.73
N ALA A 119 1.64 -13.95 -1.58
CA ALA A 119 2.78 -14.34 -2.40
C ALA A 119 3.15 -15.81 -2.18
N LYS A 120 3.18 -16.29 -0.94
CA LYS A 120 3.44 -17.71 -0.61
C LYS A 120 2.39 -18.65 -1.20
N LYS A 121 1.11 -18.27 -1.13
CA LYS A 121 0.02 -19.04 -1.75
C LYS A 121 0.16 -19.11 -3.27
N ALA A 122 0.45 -18.00 -3.93
CA ALA A 122 0.64 -17.94 -5.37
C ALA A 122 1.83 -18.81 -5.83
N ALA A 123 2.94 -18.80 -5.09
CA ALA A 123 4.11 -19.64 -5.37
C ALA A 123 3.79 -21.12 -5.22
N SER A 124 3.05 -21.52 -4.19
CA SER A 124 2.64 -22.92 -3.96
C SER A 124 1.73 -23.45 -5.08
N GLN A 125 0.84 -22.62 -5.62
CA GLN A 125 -0.04 -23.01 -6.73
C GLN A 125 0.74 -23.24 -8.03
N LYS A 126 1.76 -22.44 -8.31
CA LYS A 126 2.62 -22.61 -9.49
C LYS A 126 3.44 -23.90 -9.45
N SER A 127 3.87 -24.34 -8.27
CA SER A 127 4.66 -25.58 -8.11
C SER A 127 3.82 -26.85 -8.21
N SER A 128 2.48 -26.75 -8.15
CA SER A 128 1.53 -27.87 -8.20
C SER A 128 0.94 -28.09 -9.58
N SER A 129 1.29 -27.27 -10.56
CA SER A 129 0.85 -27.37 -11.96
C SER A 129 1.96 -27.88 -12.85
#